data_9e0f82ee299e8642f64b949bd094aaac
#
_entry.id   9e0f82ee299e8642f64b949bd094aaac
#
_cell.length_a   1.000
_cell.length_b   1.000
_cell.length_c   1.000
_cell.angle_alpha   90.00
_cell.angle_beta   90.00
_cell.angle_gamma   90.00
#
_symmetry.space_group_name_H-M   'P 1'
#
loop_
_entity.id
_entity.type
_entity.pdbx_description
1 polymer ?
#
loop_
_entity_poly.entity_id
_entity_poly.type
_entity_poly.pdbx_seq_one_letter_code
_entity_poly.pdbx_strand_id
1 'polypeptide(L)'
;GLEYLRPRLLGLEADDQEGIRAVLEAFPFNFGLKGALDTALWEAWARSEGEELYQVLKPAKHRVRVAYILGLGEEDEVLEDARMAFGAGVRVFKVKVGRDLEADTRRILRLKEAFPEAELYADANESLPPKEAERYLLAWKELGLRYVEEPLPVEEVEARRALREKGILPLIADDAAMTPKDLRRELALNTFDVLNLKPARTGVTWTLEMLALARERGKKAMVGSQAQSAFGAYQSALLAFQQGVTE
;
A
#
# COMPACT_ATOMS: atom_id res chain seq x y z
N GLY A 1 -12.30 -21.79 1.94
CA GLY A 1 -12.66 -20.45 1.48
C GLY A 1 -13.58 -20.48 0.28
N LEU A 2 -13.07 -20.89 -0.91
CA LEU A 2 -13.84 -20.86 -2.15
C LEU A 2 -15.08 -21.78 -2.10
N GLU A 3 -14.97 -22.97 -1.54
CA GLU A 3 -16.11 -23.90 -1.37
C GLU A 3 -17.22 -23.31 -0.51
N TYR A 4 -16.89 -22.47 0.45
CA TYR A 4 -17.85 -21.76 1.29
C TYR A 4 -18.51 -20.59 0.57
N LEU A 5 -17.73 -19.79 -0.15
CA LEU A 5 -18.19 -18.56 -0.81
C LEU A 5 -18.97 -18.84 -2.09
N ARG A 6 -18.50 -19.82 -2.89
CA ARG A 6 -19.11 -20.13 -4.20
C ARG A 6 -20.64 -20.31 -4.16
N PRO A 7 -21.25 -21.16 -3.29
CA PRO A 7 -22.70 -21.35 -3.31
C PRO A 7 -23.48 -20.12 -2.85
N ARG A 8 -22.82 -19.16 -2.20
CA ARG A 8 -23.44 -17.91 -1.69
C ARG A 8 -23.35 -16.79 -2.71
N LEU A 9 -22.38 -16.86 -3.60
CA LEU A 9 -22.22 -15.89 -4.70
C LEU A 9 -23.00 -16.31 -5.94
N LEU A 10 -23.23 -17.62 -6.13
CA LEU A 10 -24.02 -18.11 -7.26
C LEU A 10 -25.47 -17.63 -7.15
N GLY A 11 -25.93 -16.98 -8.22
CA GLY A 11 -27.27 -16.42 -8.32
C GLY A 11 -27.36 -14.93 -7.95
N LEU A 12 -26.26 -14.32 -7.49
CA LEU A 12 -26.17 -12.86 -7.43
C LEU A 12 -25.82 -12.31 -8.81
N GLU A 13 -26.41 -11.18 -9.16
CA GLU A 13 -26.01 -10.43 -10.36
C GLU A 13 -24.64 -9.77 -10.11
N ALA A 14 -23.83 -9.63 -11.16
CA ALA A 14 -22.47 -9.11 -11.01
C ALA A 14 -22.42 -7.60 -10.66
N ASP A 15 -23.50 -6.88 -10.89
CA ASP A 15 -23.70 -5.47 -10.50
C ASP A 15 -24.26 -5.29 -9.08
N ASP A 16 -24.72 -6.37 -8.44
CA ASP A 16 -25.15 -6.34 -7.03
C ASP A 16 -23.95 -6.24 -6.09
N GLN A 17 -23.28 -5.09 -6.15
CA GLN A 17 -22.09 -4.84 -5.34
C GLN A 17 -22.36 -4.93 -3.82
N GLU A 18 -23.57 -4.61 -3.38
CA GLU A 18 -23.96 -4.65 -1.97
C GLU A 18 -24.18 -6.09 -1.51
N GLY A 19 -24.89 -6.92 -2.28
CA GLY A 19 -25.06 -8.33 -2.01
C GLY A 19 -23.76 -9.12 -2.02
N ILE A 20 -22.91 -8.88 -3.03
CA ILE A 20 -21.57 -9.47 -3.15
C ILE A 20 -20.72 -9.11 -1.93
N ARG A 21 -20.70 -7.84 -1.56
CA ARG A 21 -19.98 -7.34 -0.39
C ARG A 21 -20.45 -8.02 0.90
N ALA A 22 -21.75 -8.11 1.12
CA ALA A 22 -22.31 -8.75 2.31
C ALA A 22 -21.86 -10.21 2.44
N VAL A 23 -21.82 -10.97 1.33
CA VAL A 23 -21.32 -12.34 1.30
C VAL A 23 -19.83 -12.41 1.63
N LEU A 24 -19.00 -11.55 1.03
CA LEU A 24 -17.57 -11.55 1.26
C LEU A 24 -17.22 -11.11 2.69
N GLU A 25 -17.93 -10.15 3.25
CA GLU A 25 -17.70 -9.67 4.63
C GLU A 25 -18.14 -10.68 5.68
N ALA A 26 -19.18 -11.48 5.42
CA ALA A 26 -19.60 -12.55 6.32
C ALA A 26 -18.57 -13.67 6.49
N PHE A 27 -17.61 -13.79 5.57
CA PHE A 27 -16.52 -14.75 5.64
C PHE A 27 -15.30 -14.10 6.32
N PRO A 28 -14.87 -14.56 7.51
CA PRO A 28 -13.79 -13.92 8.24
C PRO A 28 -12.43 -14.13 7.56
N PHE A 29 -11.54 -13.18 7.68
CA PHE A 29 -10.16 -13.22 7.14
C PHE A 29 -10.10 -13.51 5.63
N ASN A 30 -9.09 -14.25 5.17
CA ASN A 30 -8.89 -14.65 3.77
C ASN A 30 -8.95 -13.50 2.77
N PHE A 31 -8.33 -12.38 3.13
CA PHE A 31 -8.40 -11.13 2.37
C PHE A 31 -7.97 -11.30 0.90
N GLY A 32 -6.90 -12.06 0.64
CA GLY A 32 -6.46 -12.32 -0.73
C GLY A 32 -7.51 -13.03 -1.58
N LEU A 33 -8.22 -14.03 -1.02
CA LEU A 33 -9.31 -14.70 -1.74
C LEU A 33 -10.49 -13.74 -1.98
N LYS A 34 -10.86 -12.96 -0.97
CA LYS A 34 -11.95 -11.98 -1.09
C LYS A 34 -11.63 -10.89 -2.11
N GLY A 35 -10.42 -10.35 -2.06
CA GLY A 35 -9.96 -9.36 -3.03
C GLY A 35 -9.95 -9.90 -4.47
N ALA A 36 -9.51 -11.15 -4.65
CA ALA A 36 -9.52 -11.79 -5.96
C ALA A 36 -10.95 -12.02 -6.50
N LEU A 37 -11.87 -12.48 -5.64
CA LEU A 37 -13.28 -12.68 -6.02
C LEU A 37 -13.98 -11.36 -6.33
N ASP A 38 -13.80 -10.35 -5.48
CA ASP A 38 -14.34 -9.00 -5.69
C ASP A 38 -13.88 -8.44 -7.04
N THR A 39 -12.59 -8.48 -7.32
CA THR A 39 -12.04 -7.99 -8.59
C THR A 39 -12.55 -8.79 -9.78
N ALA A 40 -12.67 -10.11 -9.67
CA ALA A 40 -13.19 -10.95 -10.74
C ALA A 40 -14.68 -10.64 -11.06
N LEU A 41 -15.48 -10.32 -10.05
CA LEU A 41 -16.87 -9.93 -10.20
C LEU A 41 -17.00 -8.53 -10.84
N TRP A 42 -16.15 -7.59 -10.48
CA TRP A 42 -16.06 -6.30 -11.16
C TRP A 42 -15.68 -6.44 -12.64
N GLU A 43 -14.74 -7.32 -12.96
CA GLU A 43 -14.37 -7.63 -14.34
C GLU A 43 -15.54 -8.29 -15.11
N ALA A 44 -16.27 -9.22 -14.46
CA ALA A 44 -17.42 -9.86 -15.06
C ALA A 44 -18.53 -8.84 -15.36
N TRP A 45 -18.81 -7.95 -14.41
CA TRP A 45 -19.77 -6.86 -14.62
C TRP A 45 -19.35 -5.93 -15.75
N ALA A 46 -18.13 -5.44 -15.78
CA ALA A 46 -17.65 -4.58 -16.84
C ALA A 46 -17.86 -5.23 -18.23
N ARG A 47 -17.50 -6.51 -18.35
CA ARG A 47 -17.71 -7.25 -19.61
C ARG A 47 -19.18 -7.45 -19.99
N SER A 48 -20.08 -7.60 -19.02
CA SER A 48 -21.53 -7.70 -19.30
C SER A 48 -22.09 -6.39 -19.88
N GLU A 49 -21.51 -5.24 -19.50
CA GLU A 49 -21.81 -3.93 -20.07
C GLU A 49 -21.10 -3.67 -21.41
N GLY A 50 -20.27 -4.60 -21.89
CA GLY A 50 -19.46 -4.44 -23.10
C GLY A 50 -18.27 -3.50 -22.92
N GLU A 51 -17.83 -3.28 -21.69
CA GLU A 51 -16.75 -2.37 -21.32
C GLU A 51 -15.55 -3.12 -20.70
N GLU A 52 -14.40 -2.48 -20.70
CA GLU A 52 -13.24 -2.89 -19.90
C GLU A 52 -13.35 -2.31 -18.48
N LEU A 53 -12.82 -3.00 -17.48
CA LEU A 53 -12.82 -2.51 -16.09
C LEU A 53 -12.23 -1.08 -15.96
N TYR A 54 -11.22 -0.77 -16.75
CA TYR A 54 -10.63 0.56 -16.85
C TYR A 54 -11.68 1.66 -17.18
N GLN A 55 -12.60 1.38 -18.10
CA GLN A 55 -13.64 2.32 -18.52
C GLN A 55 -14.70 2.50 -17.42
N VAL A 56 -15.11 1.39 -16.80
CA VAL A 56 -16.08 1.40 -15.69
C VAL A 56 -15.54 2.18 -14.48
N LEU A 57 -14.26 2.01 -14.16
CA LEU A 57 -13.61 2.70 -13.03
C LEU A 57 -13.41 4.21 -13.27
N LYS A 58 -13.54 4.70 -14.49
CA LYS A 58 -13.43 6.14 -14.87
C LYS A 58 -12.16 6.78 -14.30
N PRO A 59 -10.98 6.43 -14.78
CA PRO A 59 -9.71 6.87 -14.22
C PRO A 59 -9.59 8.40 -14.23
N ALA A 60 -9.07 8.97 -13.15
CA ALA A 60 -8.86 10.42 -13.03
C ALA A 60 -7.51 10.86 -13.64
N LYS A 61 -6.62 9.93 -13.92
CA LYS A 61 -5.28 10.17 -14.50
C LYS A 61 -4.84 8.97 -15.32
N HIS A 62 -3.85 9.18 -16.20
CA HIS A 62 -3.35 8.15 -17.12
C HIS A 62 -1.86 7.83 -16.90
N ARG A 63 -1.25 8.43 -15.89
CA ARG A 63 0.16 8.20 -15.51
C ARG A 63 0.28 8.21 -14.00
N VAL A 64 1.08 7.28 -13.49
CA VAL A 64 1.46 7.20 -12.08
C VAL A 64 2.97 7.00 -11.98
N ARG A 65 3.53 7.48 -10.89
CA ARG A 65 4.91 7.17 -10.53
C ARG A 65 4.96 5.77 -9.95
N VAL A 66 6.00 5.04 -10.27
CA VAL A 66 6.21 3.68 -9.77
C VAL A 66 7.40 3.67 -8.83
N ALA A 67 7.23 3.09 -7.65
CA ALA A 67 8.33 2.78 -6.76
C ALA A 67 8.81 1.34 -6.99
N TYR A 68 10.13 1.14 -6.98
CA TYR A 68 10.74 -0.18 -6.98
C TYR A 68 11.13 -0.57 -5.56
N ILE A 69 10.79 -1.79 -5.15
CA ILE A 69 11.07 -2.31 -3.81
C ILE A 69 12.46 -2.94 -3.80
N LEU A 70 13.35 -2.35 -3.02
CA LEU A 70 14.67 -2.88 -2.74
C LEU A 70 14.59 -3.78 -1.50
N GLY A 71 14.90 -5.05 -1.67
CA GLY A 71 14.81 -6.08 -0.64
C GLY A 71 15.88 -5.95 0.46
N LEU A 72 15.79 -6.87 1.42
CA LEU A 72 16.81 -7.07 2.45
C LEU A 72 17.86 -8.04 1.89
N GLY A 73 18.87 -7.51 1.21
CA GLY A 73 20.00 -8.24 0.65
C GLY A 73 21.32 -7.63 1.07
N GLU A 74 22.41 -8.22 0.60
CA GLU A 74 23.74 -7.63 0.71
C GLU A 74 23.76 -6.27 -0.03
N GLU A 75 24.53 -5.32 0.47
CA GLU A 75 24.51 -3.94 -0.05
C GLU A 75 24.78 -3.84 -1.55
N ASP A 76 25.69 -4.65 -2.07
CA ASP A 76 26.03 -4.63 -3.50
C ASP A 76 24.93 -5.22 -4.37
N GLU A 77 24.19 -6.24 -3.89
CA GLU A 77 23.02 -6.79 -4.58
C GLU A 77 21.89 -5.76 -4.65
N VAL A 78 21.62 -5.08 -3.54
CA VAL A 78 20.62 -4.01 -3.47
C VAL A 78 20.96 -2.85 -4.42
N LEU A 79 22.24 -2.49 -4.51
CA LEU A 79 22.70 -1.45 -5.45
C LEU A 79 22.56 -1.88 -6.90
N GLU A 80 22.80 -3.16 -7.22
CA GLU A 80 22.63 -3.68 -8.58
C GLU A 80 21.16 -3.69 -8.99
N ASP A 81 20.26 -4.15 -8.10
CA ASP A 81 18.81 -4.08 -8.31
C ASP A 81 18.35 -2.63 -8.55
N ALA A 82 18.88 -1.69 -7.74
CA ALA A 82 18.60 -0.28 -7.92
C ALA A 82 19.10 0.25 -9.27
N ARG A 83 20.28 -0.17 -9.75
CA ARG A 83 20.81 0.21 -11.07
C ARG A 83 19.91 -0.28 -12.20
N MET A 84 19.47 -1.53 -12.14
CA MET A 84 18.55 -2.09 -13.14
C MET A 84 17.24 -1.29 -13.19
N ALA A 85 16.63 -1.04 -12.03
CA ALA A 85 15.39 -0.29 -11.94
C ALA A 85 15.56 1.18 -12.40
N PHE A 86 16.66 1.82 -12.02
CA PHE A 86 16.96 3.20 -12.42
C PHE A 86 17.20 3.31 -13.94
N GLY A 87 17.90 2.32 -14.51
CA GLY A 87 18.10 2.19 -15.97
C GLY A 87 16.77 2.00 -16.72
N ALA A 88 15.79 1.33 -16.10
CA ALA A 88 14.44 1.20 -16.64
C ALA A 88 13.54 2.44 -16.45
N GLY A 89 14.09 3.52 -15.87
CA GLY A 89 13.37 4.79 -15.68
C GLY A 89 12.70 4.98 -14.33
N VAL A 90 12.84 4.04 -13.39
CA VAL A 90 12.33 4.22 -12.01
C VAL A 90 13.15 5.31 -11.30
N ARG A 91 12.45 6.15 -10.53
CA ARG A 91 13.05 7.27 -9.79
C ARG A 91 12.59 7.30 -8.32
N VAL A 92 11.88 6.28 -7.87
CA VAL A 92 11.46 6.13 -6.47
C VAL A 92 11.85 4.74 -5.99
N PHE A 93 12.54 4.65 -4.88
CA PHE A 93 12.92 3.38 -4.26
C PHE A 93 12.30 3.25 -2.88
N LYS A 94 11.62 2.13 -2.66
CA LYS A 94 11.19 1.66 -1.36
C LYS A 94 12.27 0.78 -0.78
N VAL A 95 12.89 1.19 0.32
CA VAL A 95 14.01 0.48 0.93
C VAL A 95 13.51 -0.27 2.17
N LYS A 96 13.71 -1.57 2.21
CA LYS A 96 13.42 -2.38 3.40
C LYS A 96 14.44 -2.10 4.49
N VAL A 97 13.96 -1.81 5.70
CA VAL A 97 14.77 -1.39 6.86
C VAL A 97 14.26 -2.03 8.15
N GLY A 98 14.91 -1.70 9.29
CA GLY A 98 14.42 -1.98 10.64
C GLY A 98 15.09 -3.16 11.33
N ARG A 99 16.14 -3.75 10.73
CA ARG A 99 16.93 -4.80 11.39
C ARG A 99 18.12 -4.26 12.15
N ASP A 100 18.81 -3.29 11.58
CA ASP A 100 20.00 -2.67 12.17
C ASP A 100 20.12 -1.24 11.67
N LEU A 101 20.04 -0.25 12.58
CA LEU A 101 20.05 1.17 12.22
C LEU A 101 21.30 1.57 11.44
N GLU A 102 22.47 1.06 11.83
CA GLU A 102 23.74 1.44 11.20
C GLU A 102 23.83 0.85 9.79
N ALA A 103 23.49 -0.43 9.63
CA ALA A 103 23.46 -1.09 8.32
C ALA A 103 22.42 -0.45 7.40
N ASP A 104 21.21 -0.18 7.90
CA ASP A 104 20.14 0.47 7.14
C ASP A 104 20.56 1.90 6.73
N THR A 105 21.18 2.65 7.63
CA THR A 105 21.68 4.01 7.36
C THR A 105 22.78 4.00 6.31
N ARG A 106 23.76 3.08 6.40
CA ARG A 106 24.80 2.92 5.37
C ARG A 106 24.20 2.59 4.00
N ARG A 107 23.26 1.64 3.95
CA ARG A 107 22.58 1.25 2.71
C ARG A 107 21.85 2.43 2.06
N ILE A 108 21.10 3.20 2.85
CA ILE A 108 20.39 4.39 2.38
C ILE A 108 21.39 5.43 1.86
N LEU A 109 22.49 5.68 2.58
CA LEU A 109 23.53 6.61 2.16
C LEU A 109 24.15 6.22 0.81
N ARG A 110 24.54 4.94 0.66
CA ARG A 110 25.08 4.42 -0.62
C ARG A 110 24.08 4.56 -1.78
N LEU A 111 22.81 4.30 -1.52
CA LEU A 111 21.76 4.51 -2.55
C LEU A 111 21.64 5.98 -2.93
N LYS A 112 21.68 6.90 -1.98
CA LYS A 112 21.63 8.35 -2.24
C LYS A 112 22.87 8.83 -3.02
N GLU A 113 24.04 8.33 -2.70
CA GLU A 113 25.27 8.64 -3.43
C GLU A 113 25.25 8.12 -4.86
N ALA A 114 24.77 6.88 -5.05
CA ALA A 114 24.70 6.26 -6.38
C ALA A 114 23.56 6.84 -7.26
N PHE A 115 22.47 7.28 -6.64
CA PHE A 115 21.26 7.74 -7.34
C PHE A 115 20.73 9.04 -6.71
N PRO A 116 21.46 10.17 -6.82
CA PRO A 116 21.10 11.43 -6.15
C PRO A 116 19.74 11.99 -6.61
N GLU A 117 19.30 11.64 -7.82
CA GLU A 117 18.00 12.06 -8.36
C GLU A 117 16.84 11.17 -7.90
N ALA A 118 17.13 10.04 -7.25
CA ALA A 118 16.09 9.14 -6.77
C ALA A 118 15.49 9.62 -5.46
N GLU A 119 14.18 9.50 -5.35
CA GLU A 119 13.46 9.64 -4.06
C GLU A 119 13.50 8.29 -3.35
N LEU A 120 13.81 8.31 -2.06
CA LEU A 120 13.82 7.12 -1.22
C LEU A 120 12.78 7.25 -0.11
N TYR A 121 12.13 6.15 0.22
CA TYR A 121 11.38 6.00 1.46
C TYR A 121 11.65 4.63 2.09
N ALA A 122 11.49 4.55 3.40
CA ALA A 122 11.77 3.34 4.18
C ALA A 122 10.48 2.56 4.42
N ASP A 123 10.59 1.22 4.45
CA ASP A 123 9.55 0.33 4.94
C ASP A 123 10.13 -0.57 6.04
N ALA A 124 9.68 -0.34 7.24
CA ALA A 124 10.16 -1.05 8.42
C ALA A 124 9.34 -2.30 8.75
N ASN A 125 8.19 -2.51 8.12
CA ASN A 125 7.32 -3.67 8.39
C ASN A 125 7.18 -3.98 9.90
N GLU A 126 6.78 -2.98 10.67
CA GLU A 126 6.53 -3.06 12.12
C GLU A 126 7.76 -3.37 13.00
N SER A 127 8.98 -3.31 12.44
CA SER A 127 10.16 -3.85 13.09
C SER A 127 10.90 -2.90 14.03
N LEU A 128 10.56 -1.59 14.05
CA LEU A 128 11.27 -0.66 14.91
C LEU A 128 10.85 -0.83 16.39
N PRO A 129 11.81 -0.87 17.32
CA PRO A 129 11.46 -0.79 18.72
C PRO A 129 10.81 0.57 19.04
N PRO A 130 9.66 0.63 19.74
CA PRO A 130 8.96 1.89 20.01
C PRO A 130 9.83 2.96 20.67
N LYS A 131 10.75 2.56 21.56
CA LYS A 131 11.66 3.47 22.27
C LYS A 131 12.75 4.08 21.37
N GLU A 132 13.05 3.44 20.24
CA GLU A 132 14.13 3.87 19.34
C GLU A 132 13.60 4.46 18.04
N ALA A 133 12.32 4.28 17.74
CA ALA A 133 11.72 4.70 16.46
C ALA A 133 11.99 6.17 16.13
N GLU A 134 11.92 7.06 17.11
CA GLU A 134 12.25 8.47 16.92
C GLU A 134 13.67 8.67 16.41
N ARG A 135 14.65 7.98 17.01
CA ARG A 135 16.06 8.03 16.61
C ARG A 135 16.25 7.58 15.15
N TYR A 136 15.56 6.51 14.75
CA TYR A 136 15.58 6.03 13.37
C TYR A 136 15.01 7.09 12.40
N LEU A 137 13.84 7.62 12.71
CA LEU A 137 13.20 8.61 11.86
C LEU A 137 14.02 9.88 11.72
N LEU A 138 14.67 10.35 12.79
CA LEU A 138 15.56 11.51 12.74
C LEU A 138 16.76 11.26 11.83
N ALA A 139 17.46 10.13 11.98
CA ALA A 139 18.59 9.77 11.14
C ALA A 139 18.17 9.67 9.64
N TRP A 140 17.05 9.04 9.36
CA TRP A 140 16.57 8.90 7.99
C TRP A 140 16.05 10.20 7.39
N LYS A 141 15.51 11.11 8.19
CA LYS A 141 15.16 12.47 7.77
C LYS A 141 16.39 13.26 7.33
N GLU A 142 17.49 13.19 8.07
CA GLU A 142 18.75 13.83 7.72
C GLU A 142 19.31 13.29 6.39
N LEU A 143 19.10 12.01 6.09
CA LEU A 143 19.43 11.40 4.80
C LEU A 143 18.44 11.77 3.68
N GLY A 144 17.39 12.53 3.98
CA GLY A 144 16.41 13.00 3.00
C GLY A 144 15.44 11.92 2.52
N LEU A 145 15.07 10.98 3.37
CA LEU A 145 13.96 10.08 3.10
C LEU A 145 12.65 10.85 3.07
N ARG A 146 11.72 10.40 2.22
CA ARG A 146 10.44 11.06 2.03
C ARG A 146 9.36 10.60 3.00
N TYR A 147 9.33 9.31 3.33
CA TYR A 147 8.34 8.64 4.17
C TYR A 147 8.97 7.50 4.96
N VAL A 148 8.23 7.05 5.99
CA VAL A 148 8.48 5.76 6.64
C VAL A 148 7.18 4.98 6.69
N GLU A 149 7.18 3.77 6.11
CA GLU A 149 6.04 2.87 6.09
C GLU A 149 6.11 1.91 7.27
N GLU A 150 4.98 1.78 7.96
CA GLU A 150 4.73 0.89 9.10
C GLU A 150 5.93 0.75 10.04
N PRO A 151 6.35 1.86 10.72
CA PRO A 151 7.54 1.82 11.55
C PRO A 151 7.39 0.96 12.80
N LEU A 152 6.21 0.95 13.40
CA LEU A 152 5.92 0.30 14.69
C LEU A 152 4.88 -0.79 14.53
N PRO A 153 4.87 -1.79 15.45
CA PRO A 153 3.81 -2.80 15.50
C PRO A 153 2.41 -2.18 15.50
N VAL A 154 1.47 -2.83 14.82
CA VAL A 154 0.08 -2.35 14.68
C VAL A 154 -0.59 -2.18 16.05
N GLU A 155 -0.24 -3.03 17.02
CA GLU A 155 -0.78 -3.02 18.36
C GLU A 155 -0.31 -1.82 19.21
N GLU A 156 0.83 -1.23 18.86
CA GLU A 156 1.44 -0.10 19.56
C GLU A 156 0.77 1.25 19.21
N VAL A 157 -0.56 1.30 19.34
CA VAL A 157 -1.41 2.41 18.85
C VAL A 157 -0.98 3.77 19.41
N GLU A 158 -0.74 3.86 20.73
CA GLU A 158 -0.35 5.11 21.37
C GLU A 158 1.06 5.56 20.95
N ALA A 159 1.98 4.61 20.79
CA ALA A 159 3.32 4.90 20.31
C ALA A 159 3.31 5.38 18.84
N ARG A 160 2.48 4.75 17.99
CA ARG A 160 2.29 5.15 16.59
C ARG A 160 1.71 6.56 16.48
N ARG A 161 0.68 6.85 17.27
CA ARG A 161 0.10 8.18 17.36
C ARG A 161 1.13 9.22 17.82
N ALA A 162 1.82 8.95 18.93
CA ALA A 162 2.83 9.85 19.47
C ALA A 162 3.98 10.10 18.48
N LEU A 163 4.43 9.05 17.76
CA LEU A 163 5.47 9.16 16.74
C LEU A 163 5.00 10.05 15.57
N ARG A 164 3.77 9.85 15.09
CA ARG A 164 3.17 10.67 14.03
C ARG A 164 3.04 12.14 14.45
N GLU A 165 2.60 12.42 15.68
CA GLU A 165 2.45 13.79 16.22
C GLU A 165 3.76 14.56 16.28
N LYS A 166 4.92 13.89 16.38
CA LYS A 166 6.24 14.52 16.30
C LYS A 166 6.56 15.12 14.93
N GLY A 167 5.89 14.69 13.86
CA GLY A 167 6.06 15.25 12.52
C GLY A 167 7.49 15.18 11.97
N ILE A 168 8.26 14.15 12.35
CA ILE A 168 9.64 13.98 11.90
C ILE A 168 9.67 13.63 10.42
N LEU A 169 8.99 12.54 10.04
CA LEU A 169 8.72 12.10 8.67
C LEU A 169 7.25 11.70 8.57
N PRO A 170 6.59 11.91 7.42
CA PRO A 170 5.24 11.40 7.22
C PRO A 170 5.22 9.88 7.30
N LEU A 171 4.22 9.32 7.99
CA LEU A 171 4.06 7.90 8.21
C LEU A 171 3.06 7.30 7.22
N ILE A 172 3.40 6.14 6.66
CA ILE A 172 2.52 5.36 5.79
C ILE A 172 1.92 4.21 6.62
N ALA A 173 0.59 4.09 6.60
CA ALA A 173 -0.12 2.94 7.14
C ALA A 173 -0.29 1.87 6.07
N ASP A 174 0.11 0.65 6.36
CA ASP A 174 -0.03 -0.55 5.53
C ASP A 174 -0.88 -1.60 6.25
N ASP A 175 -0.28 -2.45 7.06
CA ASP A 175 -0.99 -3.53 7.76
C ASP A 175 -1.90 -3.00 8.88
N ALA A 176 -1.64 -1.80 9.40
CA ALA A 176 -2.54 -1.10 10.31
C ALA A 176 -3.91 -0.79 9.71
N ALA A 177 -4.03 -0.70 8.39
CA ALA A 177 -5.25 -0.32 7.67
C ALA A 177 -5.61 -1.35 6.60
N MET A 178 -5.75 -2.62 6.97
CA MET A 178 -6.06 -3.72 6.05
C MET A 178 -7.49 -3.70 5.51
N THR A 179 -8.43 -3.18 6.29
CA THR A 179 -9.86 -3.16 5.97
C THR A 179 -10.44 -1.76 6.14
N PRO A 180 -11.64 -1.47 5.57
CA PRO A 180 -12.33 -0.21 5.85
C PRO A 180 -12.57 0.04 7.34
N LYS A 181 -12.80 -1.02 8.13
CA LYS A 181 -12.97 -0.93 9.59
C LYS A 181 -11.67 -0.49 10.27
N ASP A 182 -10.54 -1.10 9.90
CA ASP A 182 -9.23 -0.73 10.45
C ASP A 182 -8.89 0.71 10.06
N LEU A 183 -9.12 1.08 8.79
CA LEU A 183 -8.89 2.45 8.34
C LEU A 183 -9.71 3.47 9.14
N ARG A 184 -10.98 3.21 9.42
CA ARG A 184 -11.79 4.12 10.26
C ARG A 184 -11.21 4.28 11.65
N ARG A 185 -10.68 3.22 12.26
CA ARG A 185 -9.97 3.26 13.54
C ARG A 185 -8.72 4.14 13.44
N GLU A 186 -7.86 3.89 12.46
CA GLU A 186 -6.61 4.62 12.27
C GLU A 186 -6.84 6.11 11.96
N LEU A 187 -7.89 6.43 11.19
CA LEU A 187 -8.30 7.81 10.92
C LEU A 187 -8.79 8.53 12.19
N ALA A 188 -9.56 7.83 13.05
CA ALA A 188 -10.04 8.39 14.31
C ALA A 188 -8.88 8.64 15.29
N LEU A 189 -7.90 7.76 15.32
CA LEU A 189 -6.70 7.84 16.17
C LEU A 189 -5.60 8.74 15.57
N ASN A 190 -5.70 9.08 14.29
CA ASN A 190 -4.77 9.92 13.55
C ASN A 190 -3.31 9.42 13.59
N THR A 191 -3.11 8.14 13.32
CA THR A 191 -1.81 7.46 13.45
C THR A 191 -0.91 7.53 12.23
N PHE A 192 -1.41 8.02 11.09
CA PHE A 192 -0.68 8.04 9.82
C PHE A 192 -0.95 9.30 8.98
N ASP A 193 -0.18 9.49 7.92
CA ASP A 193 -0.31 10.60 6.96
C ASP A 193 -0.69 10.10 5.55
N VAL A 194 -0.20 8.93 5.16
CA VAL A 194 -0.41 8.31 3.83
C VAL A 194 -0.96 6.90 4.02
N LEU A 195 -2.01 6.57 3.28
CA LEU A 195 -2.58 5.22 3.24
C LEU A 195 -1.94 4.41 2.12
N ASN A 196 -1.43 3.22 2.41
CA ASN A 196 -1.00 2.25 1.42
C ASN A 196 -2.10 1.23 1.15
N LEU A 197 -2.74 1.32 -0.01
CA LEU A 197 -3.79 0.39 -0.44
C LEU A 197 -3.18 -0.78 -1.18
N LYS A 198 -3.59 -1.99 -0.84
CA LYS A 198 -3.16 -3.21 -1.52
C LYS A 198 -4.35 -3.93 -2.15
N PRO A 199 -4.67 -3.68 -3.43
CA PRO A 199 -5.83 -4.28 -4.11
C PRO A 199 -5.86 -5.81 -4.08
N ALA A 200 -4.70 -6.45 -4.00
CA ALA A 200 -4.61 -7.91 -3.82
C ALA A 200 -5.35 -8.42 -2.57
N ARG A 201 -5.59 -7.58 -1.57
CA ARG A 201 -6.34 -7.93 -0.35
C ARG A 201 -7.66 -7.17 -0.21
N THR A 202 -7.77 -5.99 -0.80
CA THR A 202 -8.97 -5.13 -0.68
C THR A 202 -9.93 -5.28 -1.84
N GLY A 203 -9.50 -5.86 -2.96
CA GLY A 203 -10.26 -5.85 -4.19
C GLY A 203 -10.49 -4.44 -4.71
N VAL A 204 -11.47 -4.27 -5.57
CA VAL A 204 -11.90 -2.99 -6.12
C VAL A 204 -12.79 -2.24 -5.13
N THR A 205 -13.81 -2.93 -4.60
CA THR A 205 -14.85 -2.33 -3.73
C THR A 205 -14.26 -1.66 -2.51
N TRP A 206 -13.48 -2.39 -1.71
CA TRP A 206 -12.85 -1.80 -0.52
C TRP A 206 -11.78 -0.78 -0.85
N THR A 207 -11.03 -0.96 -1.94
CA THR A 207 -10.06 0.05 -2.38
C THR A 207 -10.74 1.39 -2.64
N LEU A 208 -11.84 1.41 -3.38
CA LEU A 208 -12.59 2.64 -3.67
C LEU A 208 -13.20 3.27 -2.40
N GLU A 209 -13.78 2.46 -1.51
CA GLU A 209 -14.27 2.94 -0.22
C GLU A 209 -13.17 3.54 0.64
N MET A 210 -12.03 2.86 0.76
CA MET A 210 -10.91 3.32 1.58
C MET A 210 -10.27 4.60 1.01
N LEU A 211 -10.21 4.73 -0.33
CA LEU A 211 -9.80 5.97 -0.98
C LEU A 211 -10.73 7.15 -0.65
N ALA A 212 -12.05 6.91 -0.68
CA ALA A 212 -13.03 7.94 -0.32
C ALA A 212 -12.86 8.37 1.14
N LEU A 213 -12.76 7.43 2.08
CA LEU A 213 -12.55 7.70 3.50
C LEU A 213 -11.25 8.48 3.78
N ALA A 214 -10.16 8.09 3.14
CA ALA A 214 -8.88 8.78 3.29
C ALA A 214 -8.97 10.23 2.79
N ARG A 215 -9.58 10.42 1.61
CA ARG A 215 -9.78 11.75 1.01
C ARG A 215 -10.64 12.66 1.88
N GLU A 216 -11.76 12.16 2.43
CA GLU A 216 -12.64 12.91 3.34
C GLU A 216 -11.89 13.44 4.58
N ARG A 217 -10.85 12.75 5.00
CA ARG A 217 -10.00 13.13 6.14
C ARG A 217 -8.71 13.84 5.73
N GLY A 218 -8.58 14.23 4.46
CA GLY A 218 -7.41 14.94 3.93
C GLY A 218 -6.13 14.11 3.94
N LYS A 219 -6.23 12.77 4.01
CA LYS A 219 -5.08 11.88 3.95
C LYS A 219 -4.67 11.63 2.50
N LYS A 220 -3.38 11.48 2.28
CA LYS A 220 -2.82 11.00 1.02
C LYS A 220 -3.00 9.49 0.90
N ALA A 221 -2.94 8.97 -0.33
CA ALA A 221 -2.97 7.55 -0.58
C ALA A 221 -2.01 7.16 -1.71
N MET A 222 -1.51 5.93 -1.61
CA MET A 222 -0.77 5.23 -2.65
C MET A 222 -1.36 3.84 -2.86
N VAL A 223 -1.04 3.21 -3.99
CA VAL A 223 -1.38 1.81 -4.25
C VAL A 223 -0.10 0.99 -4.20
N GLY A 224 -0.05 0.08 -3.25
CA GLY A 224 1.06 -0.82 -3.04
C GLY A 224 0.86 -2.20 -3.68
N SER A 225 1.86 -3.03 -3.54
CA SER A 225 1.90 -4.40 -4.06
C SER A 225 2.00 -5.42 -2.92
N GLN A 226 1.47 -6.61 -3.17
CA GLN A 226 1.58 -7.76 -2.27
C GLN A 226 1.81 -9.03 -3.10
N ALA A 227 3.07 -9.30 -3.47
CA ALA A 227 3.53 -10.51 -4.15
C ALA A 227 2.50 -11.07 -5.18
N GLN A 228 2.06 -10.24 -6.10
CA GLN A 228 0.98 -10.54 -7.04
C GLN A 228 1.51 -10.91 -8.42
N SER A 229 0.70 -11.60 -9.22
CA SER A 229 0.99 -11.89 -10.62
C SER A 229 1.00 -10.61 -11.47
N ALA A 230 1.46 -10.71 -12.72
CA ALA A 230 1.37 -9.61 -13.69
C ALA A 230 -0.08 -9.11 -13.86
N PHE A 231 -1.06 -10.01 -13.83
CA PHE A 231 -2.48 -9.63 -13.87
C PHE A 231 -2.91 -8.84 -12.64
N GLY A 232 -2.51 -9.26 -11.44
CA GLY A 232 -2.78 -8.51 -10.21
C GLY A 232 -2.07 -7.14 -10.19
N ALA A 233 -0.85 -7.04 -10.76
CA ALA A 233 -0.16 -5.77 -10.92
C ALA A 233 -0.89 -4.83 -11.88
N TYR A 234 -1.44 -5.35 -12.98
CA TYR A 234 -2.30 -4.60 -13.88
C TYR A 234 -3.53 -4.03 -13.16
N GLN A 235 -4.25 -4.88 -12.40
CA GLN A 235 -5.41 -4.44 -11.62
C GLN A 235 -5.06 -3.36 -10.58
N SER A 236 -3.92 -3.51 -9.89
CA SER A 236 -3.42 -2.48 -8.98
C SER A 236 -3.12 -1.16 -9.70
N ALA A 237 -2.56 -1.23 -10.91
CA ALA A 237 -2.32 -0.04 -11.74
C ALA A 237 -3.62 0.68 -12.13
N LEU A 238 -4.71 -0.05 -12.46
CA LEU A 238 -6.02 0.55 -12.75
C LEU A 238 -6.55 1.35 -11.55
N LEU A 239 -6.36 0.82 -10.34
CA LEU A 239 -6.78 1.50 -9.12
C LEU A 239 -5.85 2.66 -8.73
N ALA A 240 -4.58 2.61 -9.13
CA ALA A 240 -3.67 3.74 -8.96
C ALA A 240 -4.04 4.96 -9.82
N PHE A 241 -4.85 4.80 -10.87
CA PHE A 241 -5.36 5.91 -11.66
C PHE A 241 -6.57 6.63 -11.05
N GLN A 242 -7.08 6.16 -9.91
CA GLN A 242 -8.25 6.75 -9.28
C GLN A 242 -7.97 8.09 -8.63
N GLN A 243 -9.04 8.90 -8.52
CA GLN A 243 -8.99 10.16 -7.77
C GLN A 243 -8.70 9.88 -6.29
N GLY A 244 -7.73 10.58 -5.72
CA GLY A 244 -7.32 10.42 -4.32
C GLY A 244 -6.00 9.65 -4.17
N VAL A 245 -5.55 8.91 -5.17
CA VAL A 245 -4.17 8.38 -5.19
C VAL A 245 -3.23 9.53 -5.54
N THR A 246 -2.38 9.90 -4.61
CA THR A 246 -1.53 11.11 -4.69
C THR A 246 -0.05 10.81 -4.71
N GLU A 247 0.35 9.59 -4.33
CA GLU A 247 1.75 9.18 -4.21
C GLU A 247 2.08 7.96 -5.09
#